data_81c9c61aaf4b1596ec3da1c7aa4536a6
#
_entry.id   81c9c61aaf4b1596ec3da1c7aa4536a6
#
_cell.length_a   1.000
_cell.length_b   1.000
_cell.length_c   1.000
_cell.angle_alpha   90.00
_cell.angle_beta   90.00
_cell.angle_gamma   90.00
#
_symmetry.space_group_name_H-M   'P 1'
#
loop_
_entity.id
_entity.type
_entity.pdbx_description
1 polymer ?
#
loop_
_entity_poly.entity_id
_entity_poly.type
_entity_poly.pdbx_seq_one_letter_code
_entity_poly.pdbx_strand_id
1 'polypeptide(L)'
;MKASVTKVNTVKRLISALLVLLLLAGMIIPVLGSVGTDAYVNDDEVNVRTGPGTGYSSVYFNGSDAIQLNKGQYVRVIAVQRGSDGYDWYQIVFVYKGYTKVGYMRSDFVTYIGDDRAYRKYLDEQGFPKSYQPYLRALYAASGGKWTFVPYKTGLDWTKSLENESTLGRALISGYYDAAQRSTAPGAYDSSTGVWVEFEPGWYAASRETVAYYMDPRSYLVNGTCVAFEKLSGGENATHAQIKKVLADCVWATDEIIDEFIKAGSKEELEKQKQADIQRLRSEGNTSAANALEKVTVTGVSPFYLAVKARGEIGTGATKNATGYPLSDGKKYYNFFNIGAYGGSDPNYNGILYAQSKGWDTTYKALLGGAWFIFRNYIEDGQDTTFLQRFNFTPLYTYSYQYATDITYAYKWGGWQTYEAYAKNGLTDTELTFSVPILENMPAVTKLPTARYEDEYVDPEPEPEPDPEPNPEPNPEPSGSYDYVNELNLRLTDSYLSGFTLGTPVKSLISQIKSVNKNATVTVTAGGAAVADSALVATGQVLTIQDAAGTYTYTCVVYGDANGDGRIAATDLLAVKKHILGTQTLSGAYARAAQLSGSKIAATSLLAIKKHILGTAPIVQK
;
A
#
# COMPACT_ATOMS: atom_id res chain seq x y z
N MET A 1 46.46 53.83 5.25
CA MET A 1 45.74 53.11 4.15
C MET A 1 46.24 51.70 3.80
N LYS A 2 47.43 51.29 4.17
CA LYS A 2 47.98 49.92 3.83
C LYS A 2 47.54 48.79 4.78
N ALA A 3 47.15 49.09 6.02
CA ALA A 3 46.75 48.06 7.04
C ALA A 3 45.31 47.51 6.85
N SER A 4 44.40 48.27 6.21
CA SER A 4 43.02 47.86 5.99
C SER A 4 42.84 46.89 4.81
N VAL A 5 43.66 47.01 3.78
CA VAL A 5 43.57 46.13 2.60
C VAL A 5 44.08 44.71 2.89
N THR A 6 45.07 44.58 3.80
CA THR A 6 45.65 43.27 4.17
C THR A 6 44.65 42.43 4.99
N LYS A 7 43.87 43.02 5.88
CA LYS A 7 42.83 42.32 6.67
C LYS A 7 41.67 41.80 5.79
N VAL A 8 41.22 42.59 4.80
CA VAL A 8 40.14 42.18 3.88
C VAL A 8 40.55 41.01 2.98
N ASN A 9 41.83 41.00 2.53
CA ASN A 9 42.34 39.92 1.72
C ASN A 9 42.58 38.63 2.52
N THR A 10 42.93 38.72 3.78
CA THR A 10 43.08 37.55 4.70
C THR A 10 41.73 36.92 5.01
N VAL A 11 40.67 37.71 5.25
CA VAL A 11 39.31 37.22 5.48
C VAL A 11 38.74 36.57 4.21
N LYS A 12 38.95 37.18 3.03
CA LYS A 12 38.54 36.57 1.74
C LYS A 12 39.26 35.25 1.47
N ARG A 13 40.55 35.14 1.76
CA ARG A 13 41.33 33.89 1.64
C ARG A 13 40.88 32.82 2.62
N LEU A 14 40.53 33.17 3.88
CA LEU A 14 39.96 32.26 4.87
C LEU A 14 38.59 31.76 4.47
N ILE A 15 37.72 32.63 3.97
CA ILE A 15 36.40 32.25 3.46
C ILE A 15 36.52 31.36 2.21
N SER A 16 37.45 31.65 1.29
CA SER A 16 37.69 30.80 0.12
C SER A 16 38.31 29.45 0.51
N ALA A 17 39.19 29.41 1.51
CA ALA A 17 39.77 28.16 2.00
C ALA A 17 38.73 27.32 2.76
N LEU A 18 37.80 27.94 3.51
CA LEU A 18 36.68 27.27 4.15
C LEU A 18 35.70 26.71 3.14
N LEU A 19 35.39 27.46 2.07
CA LEU A 19 34.57 26.99 0.94
C LEU A 19 35.21 25.82 0.15
N VAL A 20 36.52 25.82 0.00
CA VAL A 20 37.26 24.73 -0.67
C VAL A 20 37.39 23.50 0.24
N LEU A 21 37.52 23.67 1.57
CA LEU A 21 37.48 22.55 2.54
C LEU A 21 36.07 21.93 2.63
N LEU A 22 35.01 22.74 2.47
CA LEU A 22 33.62 22.29 2.37
C LEU A 22 33.33 21.51 1.07
N LEU A 23 34.09 21.77 0.00
CA LEU A 23 33.98 21.07 -1.29
C LEU A 23 34.82 19.76 -1.35
N LEU A 24 35.80 19.56 -0.45
CA LEU A 24 36.70 18.40 -0.44
C LEU A 24 36.33 17.30 0.59
N ALA A 25 35.54 17.62 1.59
CA ALA A 25 34.92 16.63 2.47
C ALA A 25 33.54 16.32 1.91
N GLY A 26 33.33 15.25 1.17
CA GLY A 26 32.01 14.88 0.61
C GLY A 26 30.89 15.10 1.64
N MET A 27 30.49 16.37 1.85
CA MET A 27 29.50 16.73 2.83
C MET A 27 28.15 16.23 2.37
N ILE A 28 27.62 15.31 3.15
CA ILE A 28 26.20 15.12 3.35
C ILE A 28 25.64 16.52 3.59
N ILE A 29 24.88 17.08 2.64
CA ILE A 29 24.01 18.20 2.94
C ILE A 29 22.81 17.55 3.63
N PRO A 30 22.70 17.58 4.96
CA PRO A 30 21.46 17.18 5.59
C PRO A 30 20.44 18.18 5.07
N VAL A 31 19.42 17.71 4.39
CA VAL A 31 18.20 18.48 4.19
C VAL A 31 17.60 18.59 5.59
N LEU A 32 17.98 19.66 6.29
CA LEU A 32 17.46 19.96 7.61
C LEU A 32 15.93 20.07 7.51
N GLY A 33 15.23 19.18 8.17
CA GLY A 33 13.84 19.40 8.56
C GLY A 33 12.74 18.75 7.74
N SER A 34 12.96 17.59 7.07
CA SER A 34 11.81 16.77 6.68
C SER A 34 12.04 15.31 7.07
N VAL A 35 11.01 14.70 7.64
CA VAL A 35 10.89 13.25 7.91
C VAL A 35 10.84 12.52 6.56
N GLY A 36 11.85 12.68 5.68
CA GLY A 36 11.94 12.12 4.34
C GLY A 36 10.87 12.62 3.35
N THR A 37 11.16 12.54 2.07
CA THR A 37 10.24 12.93 1.00
C THR A 37 9.68 11.70 0.31
N ASP A 38 8.35 11.64 0.16
CA ASP A 38 7.66 10.55 -0.52
C ASP A 38 8.07 10.47 -1.99
N ALA A 39 8.41 9.27 -2.43
CA ALA A 39 8.86 8.99 -3.78
C ALA A 39 8.47 7.56 -4.19
N TYR A 40 8.70 7.24 -5.44
CA TYR A 40 8.53 5.88 -5.96
C TYR A 40 9.69 5.51 -6.90
N VAL A 41 9.94 4.22 -7.02
CA VAL A 41 10.88 3.66 -7.99
C VAL A 41 10.25 3.74 -9.38
N ASN A 42 10.98 4.26 -10.37
CA ASN A 42 10.43 4.56 -11.69
C ASN A 42 10.79 3.53 -12.77
N ASP A 43 11.57 2.50 -12.42
CA ASP A 43 11.98 1.40 -13.30
C ASP A 43 11.88 0.06 -12.57
N ASP A 44 11.97 -1.04 -13.30
CA ASP A 44 11.90 -2.40 -12.75
C ASP A 44 13.28 -2.95 -12.40
N GLU A 45 13.33 -3.90 -11.45
CA GLU A 45 14.53 -4.65 -11.03
C GLU A 45 15.70 -3.76 -10.57
N VAL A 46 15.40 -2.59 -9.99
CA VAL A 46 16.42 -1.63 -9.57
C VAL A 46 17.09 -2.09 -8.29
N ASN A 47 18.42 -2.24 -8.32
CA ASN A 47 19.21 -2.68 -7.16
C ASN A 47 19.21 -1.63 -6.04
N VAL A 48 19.04 -2.08 -4.80
CA VAL A 48 19.30 -1.30 -3.61
C VAL A 48 20.69 -1.64 -3.08
N ARG A 49 21.52 -0.62 -2.79
CA ARG A 49 22.90 -0.78 -2.39
C ARG A 49 23.16 -0.33 -0.95
N THR A 50 24.26 -0.81 -0.36
CA THR A 50 24.66 -0.45 1.01
C THR A 50 25.32 0.93 1.11
N GLY A 51 25.61 1.58 -0.02
CA GLY A 51 26.22 2.91 -0.08
C GLY A 51 26.05 3.59 -1.44
N PRO A 52 26.42 4.88 -1.56
CA PRO A 52 26.20 5.72 -2.73
C PRO A 52 27.23 5.44 -3.83
N GLY A 53 26.93 4.47 -4.69
CA GLY A 53 27.78 4.13 -5.84
C GLY A 53 27.62 2.68 -6.30
N THR A 54 27.93 2.43 -7.56
CA THR A 54 27.86 1.07 -8.16
C THR A 54 28.88 0.08 -7.58
N GLY A 55 29.92 0.57 -6.90
CA GLY A 55 30.94 -0.24 -6.23
C GLY A 55 30.49 -0.81 -4.88
N TYR A 56 29.38 -0.34 -4.31
CA TYR A 56 28.85 -0.87 -3.05
C TYR A 56 28.05 -2.16 -3.29
N SER A 57 28.06 -3.05 -2.29
CA SER A 57 27.29 -4.29 -2.32
C SER A 57 25.79 -4.01 -2.36
N SER A 58 25.01 -4.97 -2.85
CA SER A 58 23.55 -4.95 -2.72
C SER A 58 23.13 -5.07 -1.25
N VAL A 59 21.97 -4.52 -0.92
CA VAL A 59 21.27 -4.85 0.33
C VAL A 59 20.61 -6.22 0.12
N TYR A 60 20.70 -7.09 1.13
CA TYR A 60 20.17 -8.44 1.06
C TYR A 60 19.02 -8.64 2.03
N PHE A 61 18.06 -9.49 1.63
CA PHE A 61 17.10 -10.12 2.51
C PHE A 61 17.56 -11.54 2.83
N ASN A 62 17.39 -11.99 4.08
CA ASN A 62 17.80 -13.32 4.54
C ASN A 62 19.30 -13.65 4.25
N GLY A 63 20.13 -12.62 4.10
CA GLY A 63 21.56 -12.74 3.85
C GLY A 63 21.95 -13.33 2.49
N SER A 64 20.99 -13.63 1.62
CA SER A 64 21.25 -14.24 0.31
C SER A 64 20.51 -13.56 -0.84
N ASP A 65 19.28 -13.09 -0.61
CA ASP A 65 18.44 -12.55 -1.67
C ASP A 65 18.74 -11.06 -1.85
N ALA A 66 19.44 -10.69 -2.92
CA ALA A 66 19.69 -9.29 -3.24
C ALA A 66 18.36 -8.56 -3.48
N ILE A 67 18.15 -7.46 -2.77
CA ILE A 67 16.92 -6.68 -2.88
C ILE A 67 16.96 -5.86 -4.16
N GLN A 68 15.95 -6.08 -4.98
CA GLN A 68 15.59 -5.23 -6.12
C GLN A 68 14.18 -4.71 -5.91
N LEU A 69 13.95 -3.46 -6.31
CA LEU A 69 12.64 -2.81 -6.25
C LEU A 69 12.13 -2.56 -7.66
N ASN A 70 10.81 -2.61 -7.83
CA ASN A 70 10.16 -2.42 -9.12
C ASN A 70 9.42 -1.10 -9.21
N LYS A 71 9.10 -0.70 -10.43
CA LYS A 71 8.33 0.50 -10.74
C LYS A 71 7.05 0.57 -9.90
N GLY A 72 6.82 1.73 -9.30
CA GLY A 72 5.66 1.99 -8.44
C GLY A 72 5.86 1.64 -6.98
N GLN A 73 6.97 1.02 -6.59
CA GLN A 73 7.24 0.78 -5.18
C GLN A 73 7.48 2.09 -4.44
N TYR A 74 6.71 2.29 -3.36
CA TYR A 74 6.88 3.43 -2.48
C TYR A 74 8.22 3.39 -1.75
N VAL A 75 8.91 4.51 -1.76
CA VAL A 75 10.13 4.75 -1.00
C VAL A 75 10.07 6.15 -0.37
N ARG A 76 10.80 6.35 0.70
CA ARG A 76 10.98 7.66 1.33
C ARG A 76 12.45 8.06 1.22
N VAL A 77 12.74 9.16 0.55
CA VAL A 77 14.10 9.70 0.41
C VAL A 77 14.44 10.48 1.66
N ILE A 78 15.48 10.06 2.40
CA ILE A 78 15.90 10.66 3.66
C ILE A 78 17.22 11.42 3.56
N ALA A 79 18.03 11.17 2.53
CA ALA A 79 19.24 11.92 2.25
C ALA A 79 19.64 11.84 0.76
N VAL A 80 20.45 12.78 0.32
CA VAL A 80 21.06 12.81 -1.01
C VAL A 80 22.58 12.84 -0.85
N GLN A 81 23.29 11.97 -1.55
CA GLN A 81 24.74 11.89 -1.51
C GLN A 81 25.34 11.74 -2.91
N ARG A 82 26.42 12.48 -3.19
CA ARG A 82 27.14 12.35 -4.45
C ARG A 82 27.97 11.07 -4.44
N GLY A 83 27.75 10.20 -5.41
CA GLY A 83 28.55 8.99 -5.60
C GLY A 83 29.87 9.25 -6.30
N SER A 84 30.83 8.34 -6.12
CA SER A 84 32.12 8.36 -6.82
C SER A 84 31.97 8.12 -8.33
N ASP A 85 30.84 7.60 -8.78
CA ASP A 85 30.47 7.38 -10.19
C ASP A 85 29.91 8.64 -10.88
N GLY A 86 29.84 9.76 -10.15
CA GLY A 86 29.39 11.03 -10.70
C GLY A 86 27.87 11.24 -10.70
N TYR A 87 27.09 10.29 -10.15
CA TYR A 87 25.64 10.42 -9.98
C TYR A 87 25.29 10.85 -8.57
N ASP A 88 24.11 11.43 -8.38
CA ASP A 88 23.51 11.58 -7.06
C ASP A 88 22.81 10.27 -6.68
N TRP A 89 22.97 9.88 -5.43
CA TRP A 89 22.38 8.70 -4.84
C TRP A 89 21.46 9.11 -3.70
N TYR A 90 20.26 8.57 -3.71
CA TYR A 90 19.28 8.80 -2.65
C TYR A 90 19.41 7.70 -1.61
N GLN A 91 19.56 8.08 -0.34
CA GLN A 91 19.32 7.16 0.77
C GLN A 91 17.82 7.04 0.94
N ILE A 92 17.31 5.84 0.79
CA ILE A 92 15.89 5.54 0.79
C ILE A 92 15.52 4.60 1.93
N VAL A 93 14.34 4.84 2.51
CA VAL A 93 13.65 3.92 3.41
C VAL A 93 12.52 3.27 2.64
N PHE A 94 12.39 1.96 2.74
CA PHE A 94 11.39 1.19 2.01
C PHE A 94 10.96 -0.05 2.81
N VAL A 95 9.82 -0.65 2.46
CA VAL A 95 9.35 -1.91 3.04
C VAL A 95 9.61 -3.04 2.05
N TYR A 96 10.22 -4.12 2.53
CA TYR A 96 10.44 -5.34 1.77
C TYR A 96 10.06 -6.55 2.60
N LYS A 97 9.12 -7.35 2.13
CA LYS A 97 8.55 -8.52 2.82
C LYS A 97 8.07 -8.21 4.26
N GLY A 98 7.57 -6.98 4.48
CA GLY A 98 7.09 -6.49 5.78
C GLY A 98 8.17 -5.89 6.69
N TYR A 99 9.44 -5.93 6.30
CA TYR A 99 10.55 -5.34 7.04
C TYR A 99 10.89 -3.96 6.51
N THR A 100 11.05 -2.99 7.40
CA THR A 100 11.54 -1.66 7.04
C THR A 100 13.05 -1.72 6.83
N LYS A 101 13.51 -1.34 5.66
CA LYS A 101 14.91 -1.37 5.24
C LYS A 101 15.39 0.01 4.83
N VAL A 102 16.70 0.22 4.90
CA VAL A 102 17.39 1.39 4.38
C VAL A 102 18.46 0.97 3.39
N GLY A 103 18.68 1.79 2.37
CA GLY A 103 19.73 1.57 1.40
C GLY A 103 19.88 2.75 0.46
N TYR A 104 20.69 2.60 -0.57
CA TYR A 104 20.95 3.64 -1.56
C TYR A 104 20.47 3.22 -2.94
N MET A 105 19.84 4.14 -3.63
CA MET A 105 19.41 4.00 -5.02
C MET A 105 19.86 5.24 -5.81
N ARG A 106 20.31 5.04 -7.05
CA ARG A 106 20.73 6.15 -7.92
C ARG A 106 19.51 7.03 -8.23
N SER A 107 19.70 8.34 -8.22
CA SER A 107 18.60 9.31 -8.24
C SER A 107 17.72 9.24 -9.50
N ASP A 108 18.25 8.80 -10.63
CA ASP A 108 17.51 8.64 -11.89
C ASP A 108 16.50 7.48 -11.88
N PHE A 109 16.61 6.57 -10.90
CA PHE A 109 15.63 5.50 -10.67
C PHE A 109 14.56 5.84 -9.63
N VAL A 110 14.55 7.07 -9.11
CA VAL A 110 13.59 7.50 -8.06
C VAL A 110 12.91 8.78 -8.49
N THR A 111 11.59 8.78 -8.49
CA THR A 111 10.78 9.96 -8.79
C THR A 111 10.01 10.40 -7.57
N TYR A 112 10.12 11.67 -7.20
CA TYR A 112 9.33 12.24 -6.10
C TYR A 112 7.83 12.27 -6.44
N ILE A 113 7.01 11.90 -5.45
CA ILE A 113 5.56 12.10 -5.55
C ILE A 113 5.31 13.60 -5.38
N GLY A 114 4.88 14.25 -6.44
CA GLY A 114 4.61 15.69 -6.45
C GLY A 114 3.36 16.07 -5.64
N ASP A 115 2.68 17.14 -6.06
CA ASP A 115 1.42 17.57 -5.42
C ASP A 115 0.28 16.58 -5.73
N ASP A 116 0.02 15.70 -4.80
CA ASP A 116 -0.99 14.65 -4.89
C ASP A 116 -2.21 14.88 -3.97
N ARG A 117 -2.43 16.14 -3.54
CA ARG A 117 -3.53 16.49 -2.62
C ARG A 117 -4.91 16.04 -3.12
N ALA A 118 -5.16 16.14 -4.41
CA ALA A 118 -6.43 15.68 -4.98
C ALA A 118 -6.58 14.16 -4.86
N TYR A 119 -5.51 13.41 -5.07
CA TYR A 119 -5.53 11.96 -4.94
C TYR A 119 -5.60 11.49 -3.49
N ARG A 120 -4.92 12.15 -2.55
CA ARG A 120 -5.09 11.89 -1.11
C ARG A 120 -6.54 12.08 -0.68
N LYS A 121 -7.16 13.18 -1.13
CA LYS A 121 -8.57 13.43 -0.87
C LYS A 121 -9.47 12.31 -1.43
N TYR A 122 -9.21 11.87 -2.67
CA TYR A 122 -9.89 10.71 -3.26
C TYR A 122 -9.77 9.47 -2.36
N LEU A 123 -8.55 9.12 -1.93
CA LEU A 123 -8.34 7.95 -1.06
C LEU A 123 -9.08 8.07 0.28
N ASP A 124 -9.13 9.26 0.87
CA ASP A 124 -9.88 9.51 2.10
C ASP A 124 -11.40 9.39 1.88
N GLU A 125 -11.93 9.95 0.80
CA GLU A 125 -13.34 9.87 0.42
C GLU A 125 -13.78 8.43 0.10
N GLN A 126 -12.90 7.63 -0.52
CA GLN A 126 -13.13 6.21 -0.74
C GLN A 126 -13.04 5.39 0.56
N GLY A 127 -12.42 5.92 1.60
CA GLY A 127 -12.28 5.28 2.89
C GLY A 127 -11.12 4.27 2.95
N PHE A 128 -10.04 4.51 2.20
CA PHE A 128 -8.82 3.74 2.35
C PHE A 128 -8.12 4.04 3.67
N PRO A 129 -7.72 3.01 4.46
CA PRO A 129 -6.94 3.21 5.66
C PRO A 129 -5.61 3.93 5.38
N LYS A 130 -5.13 4.76 6.32
CA LYS A 130 -3.88 5.50 6.17
C LYS A 130 -2.68 4.60 5.89
N SER A 131 -2.67 3.36 6.41
CA SER A 131 -1.61 2.38 6.17
C SER A 131 -1.50 1.88 4.72
N TYR A 132 -2.55 2.08 3.89
CA TYR A 132 -2.53 1.73 2.46
C TYR A 132 -2.06 2.90 1.59
N GLN A 133 -2.35 4.13 2.03
CA GLN A 133 -2.26 5.32 1.18
C GLN A 133 -0.87 5.61 0.59
N PRO A 134 0.26 5.46 1.32
CA PRO A 134 1.58 5.70 0.73
C PRO A 134 1.83 4.83 -0.52
N TYR A 135 1.47 3.56 -0.45
CA TYR A 135 1.64 2.61 -1.55
C TYR A 135 0.73 2.93 -2.74
N LEU A 136 -0.55 3.21 -2.47
CA LEU A 136 -1.53 3.56 -3.51
C LEU A 136 -1.15 4.86 -4.24
N ARG A 137 -0.61 5.84 -3.52
CA ARG A 137 -0.12 7.11 -4.09
C ARG A 137 1.08 6.88 -5.02
N ALA A 138 2.01 6.03 -4.61
CA ALA A 138 3.18 5.67 -5.40
C ALA A 138 2.77 4.95 -6.70
N LEU A 139 1.89 3.95 -6.62
CA LEU A 139 1.38 3.19 -7.77
C LEU A 139 0.59 4.08 -8.72
N TYR A 140 -0.28 4.95 -8.20
CA TYR A 140 -1.03 5.92 -9.01
C TYR A 140 -0.10 6.86 -9.76
N ALA A 141 0.89 7.43 -9.08
CA ALA A 141 1.87 8.33 -9.70
C ALA A 141 2.72 7.61 -10.75
N ALA A 142 3.19 6.38 -10.46
CA ALA A 142 4.01 5.58 -11.36
C ALA A 142 3.26 5.15 -12.63
N SER A 143 1.93 4.97 -12.55
CA SER A 143 1.08 4.69 -13.73
C SER A 143 0.71 5.94 -14.54
N GLY A 144 1.18 7.12 -14.14
CA GLY A 144 0.76 8.40 -14.75
C GLY A 144 -0.73 8.69 -14.54
N GLY A 145 -1.31 8.22 -13.45
CA GLY A 145 -2.72 8.40 -13.10
C GLY A 145 -3.70 7.48 -13.83
N LYS A 146 -3.20 6.46 -14.53
CA LYS A 146 -4.04 5.53 -15.32
C LYS A 146 -4.62 4.38 -14.49
N TRP A 147 -4.00 4.07 -13.36
CA TRP A 147 -4.46 3.00 -12.47
C TRP A 147 -5.47 3.54 -11.47
N THR A 148 -6.65 2.95 -11.45
CA THR A 148 -7.72 3.31 -10.52
C THR A 148 -7.81 2.27 -9.40
N PHE A 149 -7.68 2.71 -8.15
CA PHE A 149 -7.83 1.83 -6.99
C PHE A 149 -9.17 2.11 -6.32
N VAL A 150 -9.97 1.06 -6.14
CA VAL A 150 -11.25 1.11 -5.43
C VAL A 150 -11.21 0.19 -4.22
N PRO A 151 -11.76 0.60 -3.07
CA PRO A 151 -11.77 -0.25 -1.89
C PRO A 151 -12.83 -1.35 -2.00
N TYR A 152 -12.47 -2.58 -1.67
CA TYR A 152 -13.42 -3.65 -1.41
C TYR A 152 -13.52 -3.87 0.11
N LYS A 153 -14.54 -3.27 0.73
CA LYS A 153 -14.78 -3.39 2.17
C LYS A 153 -15.37 -4.78 2.45
N THR A 154 -14.56 -5.68 2.97
CA THR A 154 -14.98 -7.08 3.21
C THR A 154 -15.99 -7.21 4.37
N GLY A 155 -15.98 -6.28 5.32
CA GLY A 155 -16.72 -6.39 6.59
C GLY A 155 -16.22 -7.51 7.50
N LEU A 156 -15.07 -8.12 7.19
CA LEU A 156 -14.51 -9.24 7.94
C LEU A 156 -13.42 -8.77 8.90
N ASP A 157 -13.48 -9.30 10.13
CA ASP A 157 -12.45 -9.08 11.14
C ASP A 157 -11.16 -9.84 10.78
N TRP A 158 -10.02 -9.17 10.90
CA TRP A 158 -8.69 -9.71 10.59
C TRP A 158 -8.38 -10.98 11.37
N THR A 159 -8.60 -10.97 12.70
CA THR A 159 -8.24 -12.10 13.57
C THR A 159 -9.01 -13.34 13.22
N LYS A 160 -10.33 -13.19 12.99
CA LYS A 160 -11.21 -14.29 12.58
C LYS A 160 -10.84 -14.82 11.20
N SER A 161 -10.50 -13.93 10.27
CA SER A 161 -10.06 -14.33 8.92
C SER A 161 -8.76 -15.12 8.99
N LEU A 162 -7.80 -14.65 9.77
CA LEU A 162 -6.51 -15.33 9.97
C LEU A 162 -6.69 -16.69 10.67
N GLU A 163 -7.59 -16.82 11.63
CA GLU A 163 -7.92 -18.10 12.27
C GLU A 163 -8.45 -19.11 11.26
N ASN A 164 -9.40 -18.69 10.41
CA ASN A 164 -9.95 -19.54 9.37
C ASN A 164 -8.90 -19.96 8.34
N GLU A 165 -8.13 -19.00 7.82
CA GLU A 165 -7.12 -19.28 6.79
C GLU A 165 -5.92 -20.10 7.31
N SER A 166 -5.63 -20.03 8.63
CA SER A 166 -4.58 -20.81 9.29
C SER A 166 -5.02 -22.21 9.72
N THR A 167 -6.25 -22.63 9.40
CA THR A 167 -6.69 -24.02 9.63
C THR A 167 -5.79 -24.98 8.87
N LEU A 168 -5.29 -26.02 9.53
CA LEU A 168 -4.37 -27.00 8.93
C LEU A 168 -4.91 -27.57 7.62
N GLY A 169 -4.05 -27.63 6.61
CA GLY A 169 -4.39 -28.10 5.28
C GLY A 169 -5.07 -27.09 4.36
N ARG A 170 -5.52 -25.92 4.89
CA ARG A 170 -6.15 -24.88 4.07
C ARG A 170 -5.13 -24.01 3.33
N ALA A 171 -4.04 -23.69 3.99
CA ALA A 171 -2.94 -22.90 3.44
C ALA A 171 -1.66 -23.72 3.45
N LEU A 172 -1.17 -24.03 2.27
CA LEU A 172 0.05 -24.82 2.07
C LEU A 172 1.16 -23.95 1.52
N ILE A 173 2.40 -24.28 1.91
CA ILE A 173 3.62 -23.66 1.39
C ILE A 173 4.54 -24.76 0.84
N SER A 174 5.14 -24.53 -0.32
CA SER A 174 6.06 -25.50 -0.93
C SER A 174 7.34 -25.65 -0.11
N GLY A 175 7.90 -26.84 -0.10
CA GLY A 175 9.17 -27.17 0.53
C GLY A 175 10.40 -26.41 0.01
N TYR A 176 10.26 -25.70 -1.11
CA TYR A 176 11.31 -24.83 -1.66
C TYR A 176 11.45 -23.49 -0.90
N TYR A 177 10.42 -23.10 -0.12
CA TYR A 177 10.47 -21.86 0.66
C TYR A 177 11.18 -22.09 2.01
N ASP A 178 11.53 -20.99 2.68
CA ASP A 178 12.19 -21.01 3.98
C ASP A 178 11.39 -21.84 5.00
N ALA A 179 12.08 -22.70 5.73
CA ALA A 179 11.48 -23.57 6.74
C ALA A 179 10.73 -22.77 7.84
N ALA A 180 11.15 -21.53 8.14
CA ALA A 180 10.46 -20.64 9.06
C ALA A 180 9.03 -20.29 8.62
N GLN A 181 8.71 -20.49 7.33
CA GLN A 181 7.38 -20.25 6.78
C GLN A 181 6.43 -21.43 6.97
N ARG A 182 6.91 -22.56 7.48
CA ARG A 182 6.12 -23.77 7.73
C ARG A 182 5.59 -23.76 9.16
N SER A 183 4.40 -24.31 9.35
CA SER A 183 3.77 -24.45 10.67
C SER A 183 4.48 -25.48 11.53
N THR A 184 4.75 -25.13 12.78
CA THR A 184 5.21 -26.07 13.82
C THR A 184 4.08 -26.48 14.78
N ALA A 185 2.84 -26.18 14.43
CA ALA A 185 1.67 -26.56 15.22
C ALA A 185 1.47 -28.09 15.28
N PRO A 186 0.82 -28.61 16.33
CA PRO A 186 0.46 -30.02 16.41
C PRO A 186 -0.31 -30.48 15.16
N GLY A 187 0.13 -31.60 14.58
CA GLY A 187 -0.42 -32.14 13.32
C GLY A 187 0.23 -31.60 12.04
N ALA A 188 1.06 -30.54 12.11
CA ALA A 188 1.87 -30.07 11.00
C ALA A 188 3.36 -30.40 11.17
N TYR A 189 3.81 -30.62 12.40
CA TYR A 189 5.20 -30.88 12.74
C TYR A 189 5.29 -31.88 13.89
N ASP A 190 6.14 -32.88 13.73
CA ASP A 190 6.49 -33.83 14.79
C ASP A 190 7.76 -33.34 15.51
N SER A 191 7.60 -32.77 16.68
CA SER A 191 8.70 -32.27 17.49
C SER A 191 9.64 -33.34 18.02
N SER A 192 9.21 -34.61 18.05
CA SER A 192 10.03 -35.75 18.51
C SER A 192 11.02 -36.21 17.46
N THR A 193 10.66 -36.08 16.19
CA THR A 193 11.49 -36.50 15.03
C THR A 193 12.09 -35.32 14.28
N GLY A 194 11.60 -34.09 14.48
CA GLY A 194 12.01 -32.91 13.73
C GLY A 194 11.46 -32.86 12.29
N VAL A 195 10.39 -33.61 12.00
CA VAL A 195 9.86 -33.76 10.63
C VAL A 195 8.55 -33.03 10.48
N TRP A 196 8.39 -32.29 9.36
CA TRP A 196 7.11 -31.70 8.95
C TRP A 196 6.22 -32.73 8.25
N VAL A 197 4.92 -32.67 8.53
CA VAL A 197 3.91 -33.47 7.86
C VAL A 197 3.63 -32.88 6.48
N GLU A 198 3.71 -33.70 5.44
CA GLU A 198 3.28 -33.35 4.08
C GLU A 198 1.76 -33.48 3.97
N PHE A 199 1.08 -32.42 3.58
CA PHE A 199 -0.36 -32.44 3.26
C PHE A 199 -0.62 -32.82 1.81
N GLU A 200 0.31 -32.43 0.93
CA GLU A 200 0.46 -32.85 -0.46
C GLU A 200 1.96 -33.11 -0.72
N PRO A 201 2.35 -33.91 -1.71
CA PRO A 201 3.76 -34.20 -1.96
C PRO A 201 4.61 -32.94 -2.13
N GLY A 202 5.54 -32.70 -1.20
CA GLY A 202 6.39 -31.49 -1.16
C GLY A 202 5.71 -30.23 -0.64
N TRP A 203 4.48 -30.32 -0.09
CA TRP A 203 3.72 -29.18 0.44
C TRP A 203 3.37 -29.35 1.91
N TYR A 204 3.60 -28.33 2.68
CA TYR A 204 3.51 -28.28 4.13
C TYR A 204 2.50 -27.21 4.57
N ALA A 205 1.90 -27.36 5.74
CA ALA A 205 1.06 -26.30 6.28
C ALA A 205 1.90 -25.03 6.49
N ALA A 206 1.39 -23.89 6.02
CA ALA A 206 2.01 -22.59 6.25
C ALA A 206 1.90 -22.18 7.72
N SER A 207 2.91 -21.48 8.26
CA SER A 207 2.82 -20.89 9.59
C SER A 207 1.76 -19.78 9.64
N ARG A 208 1.23 -19.49 10.83
CA ARG A 208 0.23 -18.43 11.02
C ARG A 208 0.75 -17.06 10.53
N GLU A 209 2.02 -16.78 10.75
CA GLU A 209 2.68 -15.56 10.32
C GLU A 209 2.82 -15.50 8.80
N THR A 210 3.12 -16.63 8.17
CA THR A 210 3.15 -16.75 6.70
C THR A 210 1.76 -16.49 6.10
N VAL A 211 0.72 -17.09 6.69
CA VAL A 211 -0.66 -16.84 6.28
C VAL A 211 -0.99 -15.36 6.46
N ALA A 212 -0.65 -14.76 7.60
CA ALA A 212 -0.87 -13.34 7.86
C ALA A 212 -0.22 -12.45 6.80
N TYR A 213 1.03 -12.72 6.42
CA TYR A 213 1.74 -11.95 5.40
C TYR A 213 1.04 -12.02 4.03
N TYR A 214 0.72 -13.21 3.55
CA TYR A 214 0.08 -13.37 2.23
C TYR A 214 -1.41 -13.00 2.23
N MET A 215 -2.07 -12.99 3.38
CA MET A 215 -3.45 -12.52 3.54
C MET A 215 -3.54 -10.98 3.63
N ASP A 216 -2.46 -10.30 4.00
CA ASP A 216 -2.42 -8.84 4.12
C ASP A 216 -2.41 -8.17 2.74
N PRO A 217 -3.46 -7.42 2.36
CA PRO A 217 -3.49 -6.75 1.06
C PRO A 217 -2.33 -5.76 0.86
N ARG A 218 -1.78 -5.17 1.94
CA ARG A 218 -0.66 -4.22 1.85
C ARG A 218 0.62 -4.89 1.34
N SER A 219 0.79 -6.20 1.59
CA SER A 219 1.92 -6.98 1.06
C SER A 219 1.93 -7.04 -0.48
N TYR A 220 0.77 -6.83 -1.11
CA TYR A 220 0.62 -6.80 -2.57
C TYR A 220 0.80 -5.39 -3.16
N LEU A 221 0.67 -4.32 -2.38
CA LEU A 221 0.83 -2.95 -2.85
C LEU A 221 2.30 -2.56 -3.04
N VAL A 222 3.17 -3.54 -3.04
CA VAL A 222 4.61 -3.38 -3.21
C VAL A 222 5.09 -4.26 -4.36
N ASN A 223 6.18 -3.87 -4.98
CA ASN A 223 6.95 -4.69 -5.93
C ASN A 223 6.14 -5.24 -7.13
N GLY A 224 5.13 -4.49 -7.60
CA GLY A 224 4.32 -4.84 -8.78
C GLY A 224 3.22 -5.88 -8.54
N THR A 225 3.15 -6.49 -7.36
CA THR A 225 2.17 -7.57 -7.08
C THR A 225 0.73 -7.09 -6.92
N CYS A 226 0.48 -5.78 -6.95
CA CYS A 226 -0.87 -5.18 -6.86
C CYS A 226 -1.81 -5.62 -8.00
N VAL A 227 -1.29 -6.13 -9.12
CA VAL A 227 -2.12 -6.69 -10.19
C VAL A 227 -2.93 -7.92 -9.75
N ALA A 228 -2.63 -8.52 -8.61
CA ALA A 228 -3.51 -9.51 -7.98
C ALA A 228 -4.89 -8.95 -7.59
N PHE A 229 -5.03 -7.63 -7.54
CA PHE A 229 -6.28 -6.91 -7.29
C PHE A 229 -6.97 -6.40 -8.57
N GLU A 230 -6.41 -6.66 -9.76
CA GLU A 230 -7.05 -6.28 -11.00
C GLU A 230 -8.46 -6.87 -11.07
N LYS A 231 -9.43 -6.03 -11.44
CA LYS A 231 -10.82 -6.47 -11.62
C LYS A 231 -10.92 -7.37 -12.84
N LEU A 232 -11.27 -8.62 -12.60
CA LEU A 232 -11.44 -9.63 -13.65
C LEU A 232 -12.70 -9.41 -14.49
N SER A 233 -13.69 -8.69 -13.95
CA SER A 233 -14.90 -8.26 -14.67
C SER A 233 -14.69 -7.01 -15.54
N GLY A 234 -13.44 -6.54 -15.69
CA GLY A 234 -13.08 -5.35 -16.45
C GLY A 234 -12.48 -5.66 -17.82
N GLY A 235 -11.74 -4.69 -18.36
CA GLY A 235 -10.96 -4.87 -19.58
C GLY A 235 -11.76 -4.75 -20.89
N GLU A 236 -12.96 -4.19 -20.85
CA GLU A 236 -13.81 -4.00 -22.04
C GLU A 236 -13.13 -3.20 -23.17
N ASN A 237 -12.11 -2.42 -22.83
CA ASN A 237 -11.34 -1.60 -23.77
C ASN A 237 -10.02 -2.26 -24.22
N ALA A 238 -9.82 -3.56 -23.95
CA ALA A 238 -8.63 -4.26 -24.42
C ALA A 238 -8.57 -4.26 -25.95
N THR A 239 -7.42 -3.88 -26.49
CA THR A 239 -7.20 -3.84 -27.93
C THR A 239 -6.42 -5.07 -28.41
N HIS A 240 -6.59 -5.42 -29.71
CA HIS A 240 -5.80 -6.48 -30.36
C HIS A 240 -4.29 -6.32 -30.10
N ALA A 241 -3.77 -5.10 -30.29
CA ALA A 241 -2.34 -4.82 -30.09
C ALA A 241 -1.87 -5.08 -28.67
N GLN A 242 -2.70 -4.83 -27.66
CA GLN A 242 -2.37 -5.08 -26.25
C GLN A 242 -2.38 -6.59 -25.94
N ILE A 243 -3.42 -7.33 -26.36
CA ILE A 243 -3.47 -8.79 -26.15
C ILE A 243 -2.34 -9.48 -26.92
N LYS A 244 -2.03 -9.02 -28.15
CA LYS A 244 -0.87 -9.51 -28.93
C LYS A 244 0.45 -9.35 -28.16
N LYS A 245 0.61 -8.25 -27.43
CA LYS A 245 1.78 -8.04 -26.57
C LYS A 245 1.83 -9.07 -25.43
N VAL A 246 0.72 -9.32 -24.73
CA VAL A 246 0.66 -10.33 -23.65
C VAL A 246 1.07 -11.70 -24.13
N LEU A 247 0.70 -12.06 -25.36
CA LEU A 247 0.90 -13.36 -25.97
C LEU A 247 2.08 -13.39 -26.95
N ALA A 248 2.97 -12.39 -26.94
CA ALA A 248 4.03 -12.24 -27.93
C ALA A 248 5.01 -13.43 -28.01
N ASP A 249 5.20 -14.16 -26.92
CA ASP A 249 6.04 -15.35 -26.83
C ASP A 249 5.23 -16.66 -27.02
N CYS A 250 3.93 -16.60 -27.23
CA CYS A 250 3.06 -17.77 -27.42
C CYS A 250 2.98 -18.15 -28.89
N VAL A 251 3.59 -19.26 -29.30
CA VAL A 251 3.60 -19.70 -30.71
C VAL A 251 2.23 -20.08 -31.25
N TRP A 252 1.25 -20.33 -30.37
CA TRP A 252 -0.13 -20.66 -30.71
C TRP A 252 -1.03 -19.42 -30.88
N ALA A 253 -0.56 -18.24 -30.48
CA ALA A 253 -1.37 -17.01 -30.49
C ALA A 253 -1.36 -16.35 -31.87
N THR A 254 -2.22 -16.84 -32.77
CA THR A 254 -2.46 -16.18 -34.06
C THR A 254 -3.30 -14.93 -33.88
N ASP A 255 -3.30 -14.04 -34.87
CA ASP A 255 -4.13 -12.81 -34.84
C ASP A 255 -5.62 -13.13 -34.67
N GLU A 256 -6.11 -14.26 -35.24
CA GLU A 256 -7.49 -14.74 -35.08
C GLU A 256 -7.75 -15.15 -33.61
N ILE A 257 -6.87 -15.92 -32.99
CA ILE A 257 -7.01 -16.30 -31.57
C ILE A 257 -6.97 -15.08 -30.65
N ILE A 258 -6.15 -14.08 -30.97
CA ILE A 258 -6.08 -12.83 -30.22
C ILE A 258 -7.43 -12.09 -30.24
N ASP A 259 -8.05 -11.97 -31.41
CA ASP A 259 -9.40 -11.38 -31.56
C ASP A 259 -10.47 -12.22 -30.84
N GLU A 260 -10.33 -13.54 -30.85
CA GLU A 260 -11.22 -14.44 -30.12
C GLU A 260 -11.13 -14.26 -28.60
N PHE A 261 -9.97 -13.95 -28.01
CA PHE A 261 -9.86 -13.61 -26.59
C PHE A 261 -10.69 -12.39 -26.22
N ILE A 262 -10.60 -11.33 -27.03
CA ILE A 262 -11.34 -10.09 -26.82
C ILE A 262 -12.85 -10.35 -26.92
N LYS A 263 -13.25 -11.06 -27.97
CA LYS A 263 -14.64 -11.39 -28.21
C LYS A 263 -15.20 -12.30 -27.12
N ALA A 264 -14.50 -13.38 -26.75
CA ALA A 264 -14.95 -14.35 -25.75
C ALA A 264 -15.11 -13.73 -24.34
N GLY A 265 -14.27 -12.74 -24.00
CA GLY A 265 -14.36 -12.01 -22.73
C GLY A 265 -15.47 -10.95 -22.69
N SER A 266 -16.10 -10.61 -23.82
CA SER A 266 -17.09 -9.54 -23.88
C SER A 266 -18.39 -9.90 -23.15
N LYS A 267 -19.00 -8.90 -22.51
CA LYS A 267 -20.31 -9.05 -21.87
C LYS A 267 -21.37 -9.56 -22.85
N GLU A 268 -21.33 -9.09 -24.10
CA GLU A 268 -22.29 -9.47 -25.14
C GLU A 268 -22.25 -10.98 -25.42
N GLU A 269 -21.07 -11.56 -25.61
CA GLU A 269 -20.93 -12.99 -25.90
C GLU A 269 -21.25 -13.87 -24.70
N LEU A 270 -20.90 -13.42 -23.49
CA LEU A 270 -21.25 -14.11 -22.24
C LEU A 270 -22.78 -14.07 -21.98
N GLU A 271 -23.46 -12.98 -22.34
CA GLU A 271 -24.93 -12.93 -22.27
C GLU A 271 -25.58 -13.87 -23.31
N LYS A 272 -25.01 -13.98 -24.51
CA LYS A 272 -25.47 -14.99 -25.50
C LYS A 272 -25.26 -16.42 -24.97
N GLN A 273 -24.12 -16.68 -24.32
CA GLN A 273 -23.84 -18.00 -23.71
C GLN A 273 -24.84 -18.30 -22.58
N LYS A 274 -25.15 -17.30 -21.74
CA LYS A 274 -26.19 -17.41 -20.71
C LYS A 274 -27.55 -17.81 -21.32
N GLN A 275 -27.96 -17.13 -22.37
CA GLN A 275 -29.25 -17.45 -23.04
C GLN A 275 -29.28 -18.87 -23.63
N ALA A 276 -28.17 -19.31 -24.23
CA ALA A 276 -28.02 -20.67 -24.72
C ALA A 276 -28.14 -21.71 -23.60
N ASP A 277 -27.49 -21.47 -22.44
CA ASP A 277 -27.59 -22.34 -21.27
C ASP A 277 -28.99 -22.37 -20.66
N ILE A 278 -29.70 -21.22 -20.59
CA ILE A 278 -31.09 -21.18 -20.14
C ILE A 278 -31.99 -22.05 -21.05
N GLN A 279 -31.84 -21.93 -22.38
CA GLN A 279 -32.60 -22.73 -23.31
C GLN A 279 -32.30 -24.24 -23.17
N ARG A 280 -31.02 -24.60 -23.02
CA ARG A 280 -30.58 -25.98 -22.79
C ARG A 280 -31.20 -26.53 -21.50
N LEU A 281 -31.05 -25.81 -20.37
CA LEU A 281 -31.63 -26.22 -19.07
C LEU A 281 -33.14 -26.43 -19.14
N ARG A 282 -33.86 -25.58 -19.85
CA ARG A 282 -35.29 -25.74 -20.07
C ARG A 282 -35.63 -26.98 -20.90
N SER A 283 -34.86 -27.25 -21.97
CA SER A 283 -35.05 -28.44 -22.78
C SER A 283 -34.75 -29.75 -22.02
N GLU A 284 -33.85 -29.70 -21.07
CA GLU A 284 -33.50 -30.79 -20.12
C GLU A 284 -34.53 -30.91 -18.96
N GLY A 285 -35.54 -30.06 -18.89
CA GLY A 285 -36.56 -30.03 -17.83
C GLY A 285 -36.08 -29.39 -16.52
N ASN A 286 -34.86 -28.80 -16.49
CA ASN A 286 -34.29 -28.15 -15.30
C ASN A 286 -34.73 -26.68 -15.19
N THR A 287 -36.03 -26.47 -15.02
CA THR A 287 -36.63 -25.13 -14.95
C THR A 287 -36.10 -24.31 -13.76
N SER A 288 -35.81 -24.95 -12.63
CA SER A 288 -35.28 -24.25 -11.44
C SER A 288 -33.91 -23.62 -11.70
N ALA A 289 -32.98 -24.38 -12.31
CA ALA A 289 -31.66 -23.88 -12.67
C ALA A 289 -31.76 -22.78 -13.77
N ALA A 290 -32.65 -22.94 -14.75
CA ALA A 290 -32.91 -21.92 -15.78
C ALA A 290 -33.37 -20.60 -15.15
N ASN A 291 -34.33 -20.63 -14.24
CA ASN A 291 -34.86 -19.44 -13.56
C ASN A 291 -33.81 -18.79 -12.62
N ALA A 292 -32.95 -19.59 -12.01
CA ALA A 292 -31.82 -19.07 -11.24
C ALA A 292 -30.84 -18.32 -12.15
N LEU A 293 -30.49 -18.93 -13.30
CA LEU A 293 -29.55 -18.34 -14.26
C LEU A 293 -30.10 -17.06 -14.91
N GLU A 294 -31.41 -16.95 -15.11
CA GLU A 294 -32.04 -15.71 -15.62
C GLU A 294 -31.77 -14.49 -14.76
N LYS A 295 -31.68 -14.67 -13.43
CA LYS A 295 -31.44 -13.59 -12.46
C LYS A 295 -29.99 -13.12 -12.42
N VAL A 296 -29.07 -13.87 -13.00
CA VAL A 296 -27.64 -13.55 -13.01
C VAL A 296 -27.39 -12.32 -13.86
N THR A 297 -26.71 -11.34 -13.30
CA THR A 297 -26.23 -10.17 -14.05
C THR A 297 -24.86 -10.48 -14.63
N VAL A 298 -24.77 -10.59 -15.94
CA VAL A 298 -23.50 -10.89 -16.62
C VAL A 298 -22.66 -9.62 -16.71
N THR A 299 -21.38 -9.76 -16.38
CA THR A 299 -20.30 -8.81 -16.69
C THR A 299 -19.42 -9.37 -17.80
N GLY A 300 -18.44 -8.60 -18.29
CA GLY A 300 -17.34 -9.14 -19.08
C GLY A 300 -16.36 -9.95 -18.22
N VAL A 301 -15.42 -10.63 -18.87
CA VAL A 301 -14.20 -11.17 -18.25
C VAL A 301 -13.01 -10.55 -18.98
N SER A 302 -12.08 -9.93 -18.24
CA SER A 302 -10.93 -9.22 -18.79
C SER A 302 -10.17 -10.07 -19.83
N PRO A 303 -10.05 -9.63 -21.08
CA PRO A 303 -9.23 -10.31 -22.07
C PRO A 303 -7.76 -10.40 -21.68
N PHE A 304 -7.25 -9.42 -20.90
CA PHE A 304 -5.90 -9.47 -20.34
C PHE A 304 -5.76 -10.66 -19.39
N TYR A 305 -6.69 -10.80 -18.45
CA TYR A 305 -6.70 -11.93 -17.52
C TYR A 305 -6.82 -13.27 -18.26
N LEU A 306 -7.73 -13.38 -19.24
CA LEU A 306 -7.89 -14.59 -20.04
C LEU A 306 -6.58 -14.96 -20.76
N ALA A 307 -5.92 -13.98 -21.37
CA ALA A 307 -4.66 -14.18 -22.09
C ALA A 307 -3.52 -14.63 -21.16
N VAL A 308 -3.32 -13.92 -20.04
CA VAL A 308 -2.29 -14.27 -19.04
C VAL A 308 -2.56 -15.65 -18.45
N LYS A 309 -3.82 -15.95 -18.12
CA LYS A 309 -4.21 -17.25 -17.57
C LYS A 309 -3.97 -18.37 -18.57
N ALA A 310 -4.41 -18.23 -19.80
CA ALA A 310 -4.15 -19.24 -20.85
C ALA A 310 -2.65 -19.47 -21.04
N ARG A 311 -1.86 -18.40 -21.13
CA ARG A 311 -0.39 -18.48 -21.22
C ARG A 311 0.22 -19.25 -20.04
N GLY A 312 -0.27 -19.02 -18.83
CA GLY A 312 0.19 -19.73 -17.62
C GLY A 312 -0.22 -21.22 -17.59
N GLU A 313 -1.46 -21.51 -18.00
CA GLU A 313 -2.03 -22.86 -17.92
C GLU A 313 -1.49 -23.82 -18.99
N ILE A 314 -1.32 -23.35 -20.22
CA ILE A 314 -0.92 -24.21 -21.34
C ILE A 314 0.48 -23.90 -21.87
N GLY A 315 1.19 -22.92 -21.30
CA GLY A 315 2.53 -22.51 -21.70
C GLY A 315 2.57 -21.79 -23.04
N THR A 316 3.79 -21.46 -23.47
CA THR A 316 4.04 -20.66 -24.69
C THR A 316 4.27 -21.50 -25.94
N GLY A 317 4.53 -22.81 -25.80
CA GLY A 317 4.79 -23.74 -26.90
C GLY A 317 3.54 -24.17 -27.68
N ALA A 318 3.74 -24.90 -28.78
CA ALA A 318 2.66 -25.46 -29.59
C ALA A 318 2.00 -26.68 -28.92
N THR A 319 1.28 -26.42 -27.82
CA THR A 319 0.57 -27.47 -27.08
C THR A 319 -0.69 -27.93 -27.80
N LYS A 320 -1.06 -29.20 -27.61
CA LYS A 320 -2.30 -29.75 -28.21
C LYS A 320 -3.56 -29.08 -27.66
N ASN A 321 -3.49 -28.55 -26.45
CA ASN A 321 -4.59 -27.79 -25.84
C ASN A 321 -4.94 -26.52 -26.62
N ALA A 322 -3.94 -25.90 -27.26
CA ALA A 322 -4.12 -24.70 -28.09
C ALA A 322 -4.23 -25.00 -29.59
N THR A 323 -3.53 -26.05 -30.09
CA THR A 323 -3.50 -26.39 -31.51
C THR A 323 -4.56 -27.41 -31.92
N GLY A 324 -5.30 -27.94 -30.95
CA GLY A 324 -6.36 -28.91 -31.10
C GLY A 324 -5.89 -30.37 -30.93
N TYR A 325 -6.48 -31.04 -29.95
CA TYR A 325 -6.26 -32.47 -29.68
C TYR A 325 -7.26 -33.29 -30.46
N PRO A 326 -6.82 -34.18 -31.42
CA PRO A 326 -7.72 -35.00 -32.18
C PRO A 326 -8.26 -36.17 -31.33
N LEU A 327 -9.57 -36.42 -31.38
CA LEU A 327 -10.22 -37.56 -30.74
C LEU A 327 -10.81 -38.52 -31.78
N SER A 328 -11.27 -39.70 -31.33
CA SER A 328 -11.77 -40.80 -32.16
C SER A 328 -13.05 -40.46 -32.95
N ASP A 329 -13.77 -39.39 -32.58
CA ASP A 329 -14.92 -38.86 -33.31
C ASP A 329 -14.56 -38.04 -34.56
N GLY A 330 -13.25 -37.93 -34.86
CA GLY A 330 -12.73 -37.19 -36.01
C GLY A 330 -12.63 -35.69 -35.83
N LYS A 331 -12.97 -35.16 -34.65
CA LYS A 331 -12.88 -33.74 -34.33
C LYS A 331 -11.62 -33.43 -33.51
N LYS A 332 -11.27 -32.15 -33.50
CA LYS A 332 -10.26 -31.59 -32.58
C LYS A 332 -10.95 -30.84 -31.46
N TYR A 333 -10.39 -30.92 -30.26
CA TYR A 333 -10.87 -30.21 -29.09
C TYR A 333 -9.77 -29.35 -28.49
N TYR A 334 -10.17 -28.21 -27.88
CA TYR A 334 -9.27 -27.17 -27.37
C TYR A 334 -9.56 -26.90 -25.90
N ASN A 335 -8.55 -26.58 -25.10
CA ASN A 335 -8.72 -26.24 -23.69
C ASN A 335 -7.61 -25.29 -23.21
N PHE A 336 -7.82 -23.99 -23.37
CA PHE A 336 -6.83 -22.97 -23.05
C PHE A 336 -6.60 -22.78 -21.54
N PHE A 337 -7.51 -23.25 -20.70
CA PHE A 337 -7.50 -22.99 -19.26
C PHE A 337 -7.34 -24.26 -18.41
N ASN A 338 -7.02 -25.38 -19.01
CA ASN A 338 -6.89 -26.69 -18.36
C ASN A 338 -8.09 -27.09 -17.48
N ILE A 339 -9.29 -26.59 -17.80
CA ILE A 339 -10.52 -26.89 -17.07
C ILE A 339 -10.81 -28.40 -17.18
N GLY A 340 -11.05 -29.04 -16.02
CA GLY A 340 -11.26 -30.49 -15.98
C GLY A 340 -9.98 -31.34 -16.06
N ALA A 341 -8.81 -30.72 -16.09
CA ALA A 341 -7.51 -31.40 -16.11
C ALA A 341 -7.09 -31.83 -14.69
N TYR A 342 -7.81 -32.74 -14.06
CA TYR A 342 -7.52 -33.27 -12.73
C TYR A 342 -7.72 -34.78 -12.64
N GLY A 343 -7.02 -35.41 -11.70
CA GLY A 343 -7.12 -36.85 -11.41
C GLY A 343 -6.54 -37.75 -12.49
N GLY A 344 -6.39 -39.05 -12.16
CA GLY A 344 -5.92 -40.08 -13.08
C GLY A 344 -4.44 -39.98 -13.46
N SER A 345 -4.03 -40.82 -14.45
CA SER A 345 -2.65 -40.89 -14.94
C SER A 345 -2.30 -39.84 -16.00
N ASP A 346 -3.31 -39.22 -16.63
CA ASP A 346 -3.15 -38.17 -17.64
C ASP A 346 -4.18 -37.03 -17.43
N PRO A 347 -3.90 -36.08 -16.55
CA PRO A 347 -4.77 -34.95 -16.30
C PRO A 347 -5.06 -34.10 -17.55
N ASN A 348 -4.08 -33.94 -18.45
CA ASN A 348 -4.27 -33.18 -19.69
C ASN A 348 -5.32 -33.82 -20.59
N TYR A 349 -5.27 -35.16 -20.72
CA TYR A 349 -6.28 -35.89 -21.50
C TYR A 349 -7.67 -35.78 -20.89
N ASN A 350 -7.80 -35.80 -19.54
CA ASN A 350 -9.07 -35.56 -18.85
C ASN A 350 -9.63 -34.15 -19.18
N GLY A 351 -8.77 -33.15 -19.24
CA GLY A 351 -9.15 -31.79 -19.67
C GLY A 351 -9.67 -31.76 -21.12
N ILE A 352 -9.14 -32.59 -22.01
CA ILE A 352 -9.62 -32.69 -23.39
C ILE A 352 -10.97 -33.44 -23.46
N LEU A 353 -11.17 -34.47 -22.66
CA LEU A 353 -12.46 -35.15 -22.55
C LEU A 353 -13.53 -34.21 -21.97
N TYR A 354 -13.16 -33.36 -21.02
CA TYR A 354 -14.04 -32.28 -20.54
C TYR A 354 -14.40 -31.33 -21.67
N ALA A 355 -13.41 -30.86 -22.46
CA ALA A 355 -13.64 -30.01 -23.62
C ALA A 355 -14.57 -30.66 -24.66
N GLN A 356 -14.42 -31.98 -24.93
CA GLN A 356 -15.32 -32.77 -25.76
C GLN A 356 -16.76 -32.71 -25.19
N SER A 357 -16.93 -32.98 -23.90
CA SER A 357 -18.25 -32.98 -23.24
C SER A 357 -18.95 -31.59 -23.30
N LYS A 358 -18.16 -30.51 -23.46
CA LYS A 358 -18.66 -29.13 -23.60
C LYS A 358 -18.77 -28.68 -25.07
N GLY A 359 -18.36 -29.51 -26.03
CA GLY A 359 -18.38 -29.17 -27.45
C GLY A 359 -17.36 -28.09 -27.85
N TRP A 360 -16.22 -28.01 -27.17
CA TRP A 360 -15.15 -27.03 -27.45
C TRP A 360 -14.30 -27.50 -28.65
N ASP A 361 -14.93 -27.63 -29.81
CA ASP A 361 -14.34 -28.14 -31.05
C ASP A 361 -13.75 -27.03 -31.96
N THR A 362 -13.73 -25.78 -31.47
CA THR A 362 -13.02 -24.63 -32.06
C THR A 362 -12.32 -23.83 -30.96
N THR A 363 -11.28 -23.05 -31.33
CA THR A 363 -10.57 -22.14 -30.43
C THR A 363 -11.54 -21.17 -29.75
N TYR A 364 -12.43 -20.53 -30.53
CA TYR A 364 -13.42 -19.61 -30.00
C TYR A 364 -14.38 -20.25 -28.98
N LYS A 365 -14.91 -21.45 -29.27
CA LYS A 365 -15.79 -22.14 -28.31
C LYS A 365 -15.06 -22.49 -27.01
N ALA A 366 -13.79 -22.87 -27.09
CA ALA A 366 -12.98 -23.17 -25.91
C ALA A 366 -12.69 -21.89 -25.08
N LEU A 367 -12.38 -20.78 -25.75
CA LEU A 367 -12.16 -19.50 -25.09
C LEU A 367 -13.44 -18.96 -24.45
N LEU A 368 -14.57 -18.96 -25.18
CA LEU A 368 -15.86 -18.54 -24.65
C LEU A 368 -16.32 -19.43 -23.49
N GLY A 369 -16.20 -20.74 -23.65
CA GLY A 369 -16.58 -21.70 -22.61
C GLY A 369 -15.71 -21.55 -21.36
N GLY A 370 -14.43 -21.26 -21.52
CA GLY A 370 -13.52 -20.96 -20.42
C GLY A 370 -13.83 -19.63 -19.74
N ALA A 371 -14.07 -18.57 -20.49
CA ALA A 371 -14.49 -17.28 -19.95
C ALA A 371 -15.82 -17.40 -19.17
N TRP A 372 -16.79 -18.15 -19.72
CA TRP A 372 -18.06 -18.45 -19.06
C TRP A 372 -17.86 -19.25 -17.76
N PHE A 373 -16.97 -20.25 -17.76
CA PHE A 373 -16.63 -21.02 -16.57
C PHE A 373 -16.04 -20.11 -15.49
N ILE A 374 -15.10 -19.22 -15.83
CA ILE A 374 -14.47 -18.29 -14.91
C ILE A 374 -15.50 -17.32 -14.35
N PHE A 375 -16.37 -16.77 -15.20
CA PHE A 375 -17.44 -15.89 -14.75
C PHE A 375 -18.36 -16.59 -13.74
N ARG A 376 -18.89 -17.78 -14.09
CA ARG A 376 -19.87 -18.52 -13.29
C ARG A 376 -19.33 -19.06 -11.95
N ASN A 377 -18.06 -19.42 -11.88
CA ASN A 377 -17.50 -20.06 -10.70
C ASN A 377 -16.75 -19.12 -9.78
N TYR A 378 -16.45 -17.88 -10.23
CA TYR A 378 -15.69 -16.92 -9.45
C TYR A 378 -16.29 -15.52 -9.47
N ILE A 379 -16.40 -14.89 -10.65
CA ILE A 379 -16.77 -13.47 -10.75
C ILE A 379 -18.21 -13.25 -10.29
N GLU A 380 -19.13 -14.10 -10.65
CA GLU A 380 -20.54 -14.03 -10.22
C GLU A 380 -20.67 -14.08 -8.70
N ASP A 381 -19.85 -14.89 -8.03
CA ASP A 381 -19.83 -15.04 -6.58
C ASP A 381 -19.04 -13.93 -5.86
N GLY A 382 -18.55 -12.94 -6.63
CA GLY A 382 -17.81 -11.78 -6.11
C GLY A 382 -16.30 -11.99 -6.02
N GLN A 383 -15.75 -13.16 -6.38
CA GLN A 383 -14.31 -13.41 -6.45
C GLN A 383 -13.72 -12.75 -7.73
N ASP A 384 -13.91 -11.44 -7.83
CA ASP A 384 -13.60 -10.62 -9.00
C ASP A 384 -12.12 -10.14 -9.04
N THR A 385 -11.25 -10.81 -8.34
CA THR A 385 -9.78 -10.60 -8.38
C THR A 385 -9.06 -11.91 -8.10
N THR A 386 -7.81 -12.06 -8.53
CA THR A 386 -7.01 -13.27 -8.22
C THR A 386 -6.78 -13.42 -6.72
N PHE A 387 -6.68 -12.29 -6.00
CA PHE A 387 -6.60 -12.30 -4.54
C PHE A 387 -7.87 -12.92 -3.93
N LEU A 388 -9.06 -12.48 -4.36
CA LEU A 388 -10.32 -13.03 -3.86
C LEU A 388 -10.57 -14.47 -4.31
N GLN A 389 -9.97 -14.92 -5.40
CA GLN A 389 -9.97 -16.35 -5.76
C GLN A 389 -9.14 -17.20 -4.78
N ARG A 390 -8.02 -16.65 -4.24
CA ARG A 390 -7.23 -17.35 -3.23
C ARG A 390 -7.81 -17.20 -1.82
N PHE A 391 -8.28 -16.01 -1.47
CA PHE A 391 -8.89 -15.70 -0.19
C PHE A 391 -10.34 -15.31 -0.41
N ASN A 392 -11.26 -16.25 -0.29
CA ASN A 392 -12.67 -15.93 -0.52
C ASN A 392 -13.23 -15.10 0.65
N PHE A 393 -13.01 -13.78 0.58
CA PHE A 393 -13.56 -12.80 1.52
C PHE A 393 -14.89 -12.19 1.02
N THR A 394 -15.56 -12.87 0.10
CA THR A 394 -16.88 -12.47 -0.38
C THR A 394 -17.98 -12.98 0.55
N PRO A 395 -19.18 -12.38 0.56
CA PRO A 395 -20.30 -12.82 1.39
C PRO A 395 -20.77 -14.24 1.07
N LEU A 396 -20.65 -14.66 -0.19
CA LEU A 396 -21.03 -15.99 -0.61
C LEU A 396 -19.86 -16.95 -0.41
N TYR A 397 -20.08 -17.98 0.40
CA TYR A 397 -19.08 -19.01 0.73
C TYR A 397 -17.78 -18.45 1.35
N THR A 398 -17.88 -17.44 2.19
CA THR A 398 -16.72 -16.84 2.88
C THR A 398 -15.77 -17.92 3.41
N TYR A 399 -14.48 -17.79 3.14
CA TYR A 399 -13.39 -18.73 3.44
C TYR A 399 -13.51 -20.11 2.75
N SER A 400 -14.42 -20.30 1.80
CA SER A 400 -14.62 -21.55 1.07
C SER A 400 -14.52 -21.34 -0.44
N TYR A 401 -14.52 -22.41 -1.22
CA TYR A 401 -14.37 -22.33 -2.68
C TYR A 401 -13.18 -21.50 -3.15
N GLN A 402 -12.05 -21.69 -2.49
CA GLN A 402 -10.79 -21.06 -2.85
C GLN A 402 -10.17 -21.82 -4.05
N TYR A 403 -9.54 -21.06 -4.95
CA TYR A 403 -8.96 -21.62 -6.18
C TYR A 403 -7.80 -22.59 -5.91
N ALA A 404 -6.98 -22.34 -4.90
CA ALA A 404 -5.79 -23.12 -4.58
C ALA A 404 -5.51 -23.17 -3.07
N THR A 405 -4.87 -24.26 -2.61
CA THR A 405 -4.29 -24.38 -1.28
C THR A 405 -2.95 -23.65 -1.14
N ASP A 406 -2.22 -23.43 -2.25
CA ASP A 406 -0.97 -22.66 -2.27
C ASP A 406 -1.19 -21.25 -1.74
N ILE A 407 -0.59 -20.96 -0.56
CA ILE A 407 -0.71 -19.64 0.08
C ILE A 407 -0.12 -18.52 -0.77
N THR A 408 0.83 -18.82 -1.64
CA THR A 408 1.52 -17.86 -2.50
C THR A 408 0.79 -17.63 -3.83
N TYR A 409 -0.30 -18.36 -4.11
CA TYR A 409 -0.96 -18.36 -5.43
C TYR A 409 -1.29 -16.95 -5.92
N ALA A 410 -2.03 -16.17 -5.12
CA ALA A 410 -2.42 -14.82 -5.52
C ALA A 410 -1.20 -13.89 -5.67
N TYR A 411 -0.20 -14.04 -4.81
CA TYR A 411 1.02 -13.22 -4.84
C TYR A 411 1.90 -13.56 -6.04
N LYS A 412 2.15 -14.87 -6.26
CA LYS A 412 3.07 -15.35 -7.28
C LYS A 412 2.43 -15.33 -8.67
N TRP A 413 1.27 -15.97 -8.82
CA TRP A 413 0.60 -16.11 -10.11
C TRP A 413 -0.24 -14.89 -10.46
N GLY A 414 -1.14 -14.49 -9.57
CA GLY A 414 -2.02 -13.34 -9.78
C GLY A 414 -1.29 -12.00 -9.76
N GLY A 415 -0.26 -11.87 -8.92
CA GLY A 415 0.56 -10.68 -8.79
C GLY A 415 1.78 -10.71 -9.70
N TRP A 416 2.85 -11.34 -9.25
CA TRP A 416 4.16 -11.23 -9.87
C TRP A 416 4.20 -11.65 -11.34
N GLN A 417 3.72 -12.83 -11.68
CA GLN A 417 3.79 -13.32 -13.08
C GLN A 417 2.92 -12.51 -14.03
N THR A 418 1.76 -12.05 -13.55
CA THR A 418 0.90 -11.14 -14.33
C THR A 418 1.59 -9.79 -14.54
N TYR A 419 2.20 -9.23 -13.48
CA TYR A 419 2.96 -7.99 -13.58
C TYR A 419 4.13 -8.11 -14.57
N GLU A 420 4.93 -9.18 -14.48
CA GLU A 420 6.02 -9.41 -15.44
C GLU A 420 5.51 -9.45 -16.89
N ALA A 421 4.39 -10.11 -17.14
CA ALA A 421 3.79 -10.14 -18.46
C ALA A 421 3.38 -8.74 -18.93
N TYR A 422 2.87 -7.90 -18.01
CA TYR A 422 2.50 -6.53 -18.33
C TYR A 422 3.72 -5.62 -18.51
N ALA A 423 4.69 -5.68 -17.62
CA ALA A 423 5.90 -4.86 -17.65
C ALA A 423 6.74 -5.14 -18.91
N LYS A 424 7.04 -6.41 -19.20
CA LYS A 424 7.80 -6.83 -20.39
C LYS A 424 7.15 -6.38 -21.70
N ASN A 425 5.85 -6.17 -21.70
CA ASN A 425 5.07 -5.84 -22.89
C ASN A 425 4.54 -4.40 -22.92
N GLY A 426 4.97 -3.55 -21.98
CA GLY A 426 4.60 -2.14 -21.91
C GLY A 426 3.10 -1.92 -21.66
N LEU A 427 2.46 -2.80 -20.89
CA LEU A 427 1.05 -2.71 -20.52
C LEU A 427 0.82 -2.02 -19.17
N THR A 428 1.88 -1.74 -18.41
CA THR A 428 1.81 -0.96 -17.18
C THR A 428 1.31 0.48 -17.39
N ASP A 429 1.32 0.94 -18.64
CA ASP A 429 0.75 2.23 -19.07
C ASP A 429 -0.73 2.14 -19.53
N THR A 430 -1.38 0.98 -19.36
CA THR A 430 -2.79 0.76 -19.70
C THR A 430 -3.69 1.19 -18.53
N GLU A 431 -4.90 1.66 -18.84
CA GLU A 431 -5.93 1.92 -17.82
C GLU A 431 -6.39 0.61 -17.20
N LEU A 432 -6.15 0.45 -15.89
CA LEU A 432 -6.54 -0.72 -15.11
C LEU A 432 -7.28 -0.29 -13.85
N THR A 433 -8.24 -1.11 -13.43
CA THR A 433 -8.97 -0.92 -12.17
C THR A 433 -8.65 -2.05 -11.20
N PHE A 434 -8.29 -1.67 -9.98
CA PHE A 434 -7.91 -2.59 -8.90
C PHE A 434 -8.93 -2.52 -7.76
N SER A 435 -9.48 -3.66 -7.38
CA SER A 435 -10.38 -3.80 -6.23
C SER A 435 -9.58 -4.29 -5.03
N VAL A 436 -9.22 -3.36 -4.14
CA VAL A 436 -8.28 -3.60 -3.03
C VAL A 436 -9.04 -3.98 -1.76
N PRO A 437 -8.86 -5.20 -1.22
CA PRO A 437 -9.57 -5.62 -0.02
C PRO A 437 -9.16 -4.83 1.22
N ILE A 438 -10.14 -4.55 2.07
CA ILE A 438 -9.96 -3.92 3.39
C ILE A 438 -10.63 -4.81 4.41
N LEU A 439 -9.85 -5.36 5.34
CA LEU A 439 -10.33 -6.09 6.51
C LEU A 439 -10.38 -5.14 7.72
N GLU A 440 -11.25 -5.46 8.68
CA GLU A 440 -11.35 -4.71 9.93
C GLU A 440 -10.28 -5.16 10.93
N ASN A 441 -9.82 -4.27 11.79
CA ASN A 441 -8.88 -4.54 12.89
C ASN A 441 -7.54 -5.16 12.44
N MET A 442 -7.02 -4.72 11.29
CA MET A 442 -5.73 -5.20 10.79
C MET A 442 -4.57 -4.76 11.70
N PRO A 443 -3.53 -5.59 11.89
CA PRO A 443 -2.32 -5.19 12.62
C PRO A 443 -1.59 -4.05 11.88
N ALA A 444 -0.73 -3.33 12.58
CA ALA A 444 0.07 -2.26 11.97
C ALA A 444 0.94 -2.78 10.81
N VAL A 445 1.54 -3.96 10.97
CA VAL A 445 2.42 -4.60 10.00
C VAL A 445 2.31 -6.12 10.07
N THR A 446 2.51 -6.80 8.94
CA THR A 446 2.75 -8.25 8.85
C THR A 446 4.11 -8.49 8.22
N LYS A 447 4.84 -9.50 8.68
CA LYS A 447 6.18 -9.84 8.21
C LYS A 447 6.23 -11.27 7.70
N LEU A 448 6.92 -11.49 6.58
CA LEU A 448 7.18 -12.84 6.11
C LEU A 448 8.25 -13.50 6.99
N PRO A 449 7.98 -14.65 7.64
CA PRO A 449 8.96 -15.32 8.46
C PRO A 449 10.22 -15.71 7.69
N THR A 450 11.36 -15.58 8.34
CA THR A 450 12.67 -15.99 7.81
C THR A 450 13.49 -16.66 8.92
N ALA A 451 14.30 -17.65 8.55
CA ALA A 451 15.16 -18.37 9.47
C ALA A 451 16.35 -17.54 9.97
N ARG A 452 16.67 -16.43 9.29
CA ARG A 452 17.75 -15.52 9.68
C ARG A 452 17.17 -14.23 10.23
N TYR A 453 17.89 -13.65 11.19
CA TYR A 453 17.57 -12.33 11.70
C TYR A 453 17.69 -11.29 10.59
N GLU A 454 16.69 -10.42 10.50
CA GLU A 454 16.65 -9.29 9.57
C GLU A 454 16.78 -7.98 10.34
N ASP A 455 17.83 -7.24 10.03
CA ASP A 455 18.00 -5.88 10.55
C ASP A 455 16.89 -4.99 9.98
N GLU A 456 16.24 -4.25 10.87
CA GLU A 456 15.24 -3.26 10.49
C GLU A 456 15.78 -1.86 10.73
N TYR A 457 15.45 -0.98 9.78
CA TYR A 457 15.69 0.44 9.97
C TYR A 457 14.61 1.01 10.89
N VAL A 458 15.06 1.66 11.93
CA VAL A 458 14.22 2.49 12.79
C VAL A 458 14.59 3.93 12.46
N ASP A 459 13.61 4.79 12.18
CA ASP A 459 13.88 6.21 11.98
C ASP A 459 14.65 6.73 13.18
N PRO A 460 15.80 7.38 13.01
CA PRO A 460 16.49 8.01 14.12
C PRO A 460 15.51 9.00 14.78
N GLU A 461 15.45 8.93 16.11
CA GLU A 461 14.82 10.01 16.85
C GLU A 461 15.47 11.33 16.41
N PRO A 462 14.70 12.43 16.24
CA PRO A 462 15.29 13.72 15.91
C PRO A 462 16.39 14.03 16.94
N GLU A 463 17.62 14.26 16.44
CA GLU A 463 18.73 14.61 17.33
C GLU A 463 18.31 15.77 18.23
N PRO A 464 18.55 15.68 19.55
CA PRO A 464 18.38 16.80 20.43
C PRO A 464 19.30 17.95 19.98
N GLU A 465 18.78 19.17 19.95
CA GLU A 465 19.60 20.36 19.64
C GLU A 465 20.87 20.38 20.53
N PRO A 466 22.05 20.82 20.00
CA PRO A 466 23.28 20.76 20.75
C PRO A 466 23.19 21.56 22.05
N ASP A 467 23.48 20.88 23.14
CA ASP A 467 23.48 21.42 24.51
C ASP A 467 24.42 22.64 24.65
N PRO A 468 24.01 23.65 25.42
CA PRO A 468 24.96 24.59 26.00
C PRO A 468 25.81 23.88 27.08
N GLU A 469 27.10 24.20 27.14
CA GLU A 469 28.22 23.59 27.88
C GLU A 469 27.95 23.04 29.32
N PRO A 470 28.75 22.08 29.79
CA PRO A 470 28.38 21.08 30.78
C PRO A 470 28.40 21.56 32.23
N ASN A 471 27.45 21.08 33.02
CA ASN A 471 27.53 21.01 34.47
C ASN A 471 27.09 19.60 34.95
N PRO A 472 27.56 19.14 36.13
CA PRO A 472 28.09 17.80 36.35
C PRO A 472 27.07 16.69 36.71
N GLU A 473 27.45 15.50 36.33
CA GLU A 473 27.11 14.11 36.70
C GLU A 473 25.65 13.64 36.96
N PRO A 474 25.30 12.45 36.43
CA PRO A 474 23.92 11.96 36.36
C PRO A 474 23.53 11.11 37.56
N ASN A 475 22.27 11.27 37.95
CA ASN A 475 21.55 10.36 38.84
C ASN A 475 20.69 9.40 37.97
N PRO A 476 20.44 8.14 38.39
CA PRO A 476 19.97 7.05 37.53
C PRO A 476 18.55 7.24 37.01
N GLU A 477 18.35 6.76 35.77
CA GLU A 477 17.10 6.82 35.00
C GLU A 477 15.89 6.21 35.74
N PRO A 478 14.70 6.87 35.68
CA PRO A 478 13.44 6.24 36.02
C PRO A 478 12.78 5.67 34.76
N SER A 479 12.41 4.42 34.82
CA SER A 479 11.67 3.67 33.81
C SER A 479 10.28 4.26 33.54
N GLY A 480 9.98 4.60 32.26
CA GLY A 480 8.64 4.83 31.73
C GLY A 480 8.30 6.29 31.43
N SER A 481 8.68 6.80 30.24
CA SER A 481 8.13 8.05 29.72
C SER A 481 6.75 7.81 29.09
N TYR A 482 5.76 8.66 29.40
CA TYR A 482 4.44 8.64 28.76
C TYR A 482 4.44 9.54 27.53
N ASP A 483 3.99 9.02 26.39
CA ASP A 483 3.78 9.83 25.18
C ASP A 483 2.39 10.44 25.18
N TYR A 484 2.22 11.53 25.93
CA TYR A 484 0.94 12.25 26.05
C TYR A 484 0.39 12.75 24.71
N VAL A 485 1.25 13.02 23.73
CA VAL A 485 0.85 13.53 22.41
C VAL A 485 0.14 12.43 21.64
N ASN A 486 0.72 11.25 21.55
CA ASN A 486 0.14 10.12 20.84
C ASN A 486 -1.05 9.51 21.60
N GLU A 487 -0.93 9.35 22.92
CA GLU A 487 -2.00 8.77 23.76
C GLU A 487 -3.30 9.60 23.73
N LEU A 488 -3.19 10.91 23.59
CA LEU A 488 -4.34 11.80 23.47
C LEU A 488 -4.71 12.14 22.02
N ASN A 489 -4.06 11.48 21.05
CA ASN A 489 -4.28 11.74 19.62
C ASN A 489 -4.12 13.23 19.24
N LEU A 490 -3.17 13.91 19.89
CA LEU A 490 -2.79 15.29 19.62
C LEU A 490 -1.66 15.34 18.58
N ARG A 491 -1.32 16.52 18.12
CA ARG A 491 -0.20 16.75 17.19
C ARG A 491 0.76 17.77 17.74
N LEU A 492 2.02 17.38 17.80
CA LEU A 492 3.12 18.29 18.12
C LEU A 492 3.84 18.67 16.83
N THR A 493 3.99 19.98 16.59
CA THR A 493 4.80 20.48 15.47
C THR A 493 5.60 21.66 15.99
N ASP A 494 6.89 21.57 15.97
CA ASP A 494 7.79 22.43 16.72
C ASP A 494 7.41 22.35 18.23
N SER A 495 7.22 23.43 18.91
CA SER A 495 6.69 23.47 20.30
C SER A 495 5.18 23.68 20.40
N TYR A 496 4.45 23.59 19.28
CA TYR A 496 3.01 23.84 19.22
C TYR A 496 2.22 22.53 19.25
N LEU A 497 1.30 22.44 20.23
CA LEU A 497 0.40 21.30 20.40
C LEU A 497 -0.98 21.63 19.81
N SER A 498 -1.48 20.79 18.92
CA SER A 498 -2.77 20.98 18.24
C SER A 498 -3.57 19.66 18.21
N GLY A 499 -4.75 19.67 17.59
CA GLY A 499 -5.63 18.50 17.51
C GLY A 499 -6.68 18.47 18.62
N PHE A 500 -6.80 19.50 19.43
CA PHE A 500 -7.83 19.59 20.46
C PHE A 500 -9.22 19.63 19.86
N THR A 501 -10.17 18.91 20.44
CA THR A 501 -11.57 19.10 20.09
C THR A 501 -12.01 20.51 20.42
N LEU A 502 -12.59 21.22 19.45
CA LEU A 502 -13.04 22.61 19.65
C LEU A 502 -14.05 22.70 20.81
N GLY A 503 -13.86 23.64 21.69
CA GLY A 503 -14.71 23.83 22.86
C GLY A 503 -14.39 22.95 24.06
N THR A 504 -13.25 22.24 24.05
CA THR A 504 -12.79 21.42 25.19
C THR A 504 -12.46 22.32 26.39
N PRO A 505 -13.08 22.14 27.57
CA PRO A 505 -12.68 22.82 28.80
C PRO A 505 -11.29 22.37 29.26
N VAL A 506 -10.53 23.28 29.87
CA VAL A 506 -9.20 22.98 30.45
C VAL A 506 -9.27 21.83 31.44
N LYS A 507 -10.28 21.74 32.30
CA LYS A 507 -10.51 20.62 33.20
C LYS A 507 -10.60 19.27 32.49
N SER A 508 -11.26 19.24 31.31
CA SER A 508 -11.39 17.99 30.51
C SER A 508 -10.05 17.57 29.96
N LEU A 509 -9.23 18.50 29.45
CA LEU A 509 -7.87 18.21 28.98
C LEU A 509 -7.01 17.65 30.14
N ILE A 510 -7.04 18.31 31.31
CA ILE A 510 -6.33 17.82 32.51
C ILE A 510 -6.78 16.40 32.89
N SER A 511 -8.07 16.13 32.84
CA SER A 511 -8.61 14.79 33.15
C SER A 511 -8.16 13.74 32.14
N GLN A 512 -8.11 14.06 30.84
CA GLN A 512 -7.59 13.20 29.79
C GLN A 512 -6.10 12.88 30.01
N ILE A 513 -5.26 13.89 30.31
CA ILE A 513 -3.85 13.65 30.63
C ILE A 513 -3.69 12.78 31.86
N LYS A 514 -4.49 12.98 32.90
CA LYS A 514 -4.49 12.17 34.12
C LYS A 514 -5.02 10.75 33.91
N SER A 515 -5.82 10.49 32.89
CA SER A 515 -6.22 9.14 32.52
C SER A 515 -5.06 8.34 31.89
N VAL A 516 -4.13 9.02 31.23
CA VAL A 516 -2.88 8.42 30.73
C VAL A 516 -1.91 8.19 31.88
N ASN A 517 -1.70 9.20 32.73
CA ASN A 517 -0.85 9.11 33.91
C ASN A 517 -1.49 9.82 35.11
N LYS A 518 -2.05 9.03 36.02
CA LYS A 518 -2.74 9.55 37.23
C LYS A 518 -1.85 10.37 38.16
N ASN A 519 -0.52 10.15 38.11
CA ASN A 519 0.45 10.80 38.95
C ASN A 519 1.01 12.09 38.31
N ALA A 520 0.63 12.42 37.08
CA ALA A 520 1.08 13.64 36.42
C ALA A 520 0.51 14.90 37.09
N THR A 521 1.35 15.89 37.31
CA THR A 521 0.93 17.24 37.65
C THR A 521 0.73 18.02 36.35
N VAL A 522 -0.47 18.57 36.14
CA VAL A 522 -0.83 19.25 34.89
C VAL A 522 -1.25 20.67 35.21
N THR A 523 -0.64 21.63 34.53
CA THR A 523 -0.98 23.05 34.65
C THR A 523 -1.19 23.66 33.26
N VAL A 524 -2.17 24.57 33.16
CA VAL A 524 -2.40 25.37 31.94
C VAL A 524 -2.32 26.84 32.33
N THR A 525 -1.48 27.59 31.63
CA THR A 525 -1.28 29.03 31.89
C THR A 525 -1.51 29.86 30.62
N ALA A 526 -1.88 31.11 30.78
CA ALA A 526 -1.96 32.10 29.70
C ALA A 526 -1.30 33.42 30.19
N GLY A 527 -0.28 33.86 29.46
CA GLY A 527 0.51 35.02 29.89
C GLY A 527 1.17 34.84 31.27
N GLY A 528 1.48 33.59 31.67
CA GLY A 528 2.05 33.26 32.98
C GLY A 528 1.03 33.10 34.11
N ALA A 529 -0.25 33.44 33.94
CA ALA A 529 -1.31 33.25 34.93
C ALA A 529 -2.03 31.91 34.71
N ALA A 530 -2.45 31.24 35.80
CA ALA A 530 -3.22 30.01 35.71
C ALA A 530 -4.56 30.22 35.01
N VAL A 531 -4.91 29.30 34.11
CA VAL A 531 -6.20 29.31 33.42
C VAL A 531 -7.23 28.56 34.25
N ALA A 532 -8.44 29.13 34.37
CA ALA A 532 -9.52 28.51 35.14
C ALA A 532 -9.96 27.17 34.51
N ASP A 533 -10.31 26.21 35.32
CA ASP A 533 -10.76 24.85 34.90
C ASP A 533 -11.95 24.88 33.93
N SER A 534 -12.83 25.84 34.05
CA SER A 534 -14.01 26.05 33.18
C SER A 534 -13.70 26.77 31.88
N ALA A 535 -12.52 27.38 31.74
CA ALA A 535 -12.11 28.06 30.52
C ALA A 535 -11.86 27.02 29.40
N LEU A 536 -11.97 27.46 28.17
CA LEU A 536 -11.68 26.60 27.01
C LEU A 536 -10.18 26.51 26.77
N VAL A 537 -9.75 25.39 26.22
CA VAL A 537 -8.42 25.25 25.62
C VAL A 537 -8.34 26.22 24.44
N ALA A 538 -7.32 27.09 24.46
CA ALA A 538 -7.22 28.23 23.54
C ALA A 538 -5.80 28.38 22.99
N THR A 539 -5.70 29.02 21.84
CA THR A 539 -4.43 29.35 21.20
C THR A 539 -3.58 30.26 22.10
N GLY A 540 -2.30 29.90 22.25
CA GLY A 540 -1.35 30.66 23.06
C GLY A 540 -1.34 30.28 24.54
N GLN A 541 -2.22 29.42 25.02
CA GLN A 541 -2.10 28.81 26.35
C GLN A 541 -0.88 27.85 26.37
N VAL A 542 -0.23 27.78 27.52
CA VAL A 542 0.92 26.89 27.76
C VAL A 542 0.47 25.75 28.67
N LEU A 543 0.50 24.56 28.14
CA LEU A 543 0.28 23.30 28.86
C LEU A 543 1.62 22.80 29.40
N THR A 544 1.71 22.57 30.70
CA THR A 544 2.86 21.94 31.35
C THR A 544 2.41 20.66 32.03
N ILE A 545 3.07 19.54 31.70
CA ILE A 545 2.86 18.22 32.30
C ILE A 545 4.16 17.85 33.01
N GLN A 546 4.09 17.52 34.29
CA GLN A 546 5.23 17.07 35.06
C GLN A 546 4.94 15.68 35.60
N ASP A 547 5.81 14.73 35.33
CA ASP A 547 5.73 13.36 35.85
C ASP A 547 7.12 12.87 36.33
N ALA A 548 7.24 11.56 36.62
CA ALA A 548 8.48 10.96 37.09
C ALA A 548 9.61 10.97 36.03
N ALA A 549 9.27 11.08 34.74
CA ALA A 549 10.23 11.10 33.65
C ALA A 549 10.70 12.52 33.29
N GLY A 550 9.94 13.58 33.69
CA GLY A 550 10.35 14.97 33.44
C GLY A 550 9.21 15.97 33.39
N THR A 551 9.51 17.12 32.80
CA THR A 551 8.55 18.21 32.58
C THR A 551 8.43 18.49 31.08
N TYR A 552 7.21 18.40 30.59
CA TYR A 552 6.86 18.63 29.19
C TYR A 552 6.05 19.95 29.09
N THR A 553 6.47 20.84 28.19
CA THR A 553 5.82 22.14 28.03
C THR A 553 5.45 22.36 26.56
N TYR A 554 4.19 22.67 26.32
CA TYR A 554 3.63 22.85 24.99
C TYR A 554 2.84 24.12 24.87
N THR A 555 2.92 24.82 23.74
CA THR A 555 2.04 25.96 23.43
C THR A 555 0.84 25.44 22.63
N CYS A 556 -0.37 25.62 23.15
CA CYS A 556 -1.61 25.16 22.50
C CYS A 556 -1.93 25.99 21.26
N VAL A 557 -2.39 25.31 20.22
CA VAL A 557 -2.91 25.91 18.99
C VAL A 557 -4.28 25.30 18.67
N VAL A 558 -5.30 26.15 18.61
CA VAL A 558 -6.64 25.80 18.13
C VAL A 558 -6.82 26.48 16.77
N TYR A 559 -6.87 25.70 15.71
CA TYR A 559 -6.95 26.25 14.36
C TYR A 559 -8.25 27.02 14.15
N GLY A 560 -8.13 28.28 13.73
CA GLY A 560 -9.22 29.22 13.58
C GLY A 560 -9.38 30.22 14.76
N ASP A 561 -8.86 29.89 15.93
CA ASP A 561 -8.82 30.75 17.12
C ASP A 561 -7.59 31.69 17.04
N ALA A 562 -7.73 32.76 16.30
CA ALA A 562 -6.64 33.68 16.02
C ALA A 562 -6.49 34.75 17.12
N ASN A 563 -7.44 34.87 18.03
CA ASN A 563 -7.42 35.82 19.16
C ASN A 563 -7.10 35.16 20.51
N GLY A 564 -7.15 33.82 20.60
CA GLY A 564 -6.80 33.06 21.79
C GLY A 564 -7.89 32.97 22.84
N ASP A 565 -9.17 33.05 22.45
CA ASP A 565 -10.31 32.93 23.39
C ASP A 565 -10.91 31.50 23.43
N GLY A 566 -10.36 30.55 22.65
CA GLY A 566 -10.78 29.14 22.57
C GLY A 566 -12.05 28.94 21.74
N ARG A 567 -12.48 29.94 21.00
CA ARG A 567 -13.64 29.89 20.12
C ARG A 567 -13.23 30.25 18.69
N ILE A 568 -14.10 29.96 17.73
CA ILE A 568 -13.94 30.47 16.36
C ILE A 568 -15.14 31.36 16.06
N ALA A 569 -14.92 32.66 16.10
CA ALA A 569 -15.97 33.67 16.06
C ALA A 569 -15.62 34.86 15.14
N ALA A 570 -16.49 35.87 15.10
CA ALA A 570 -16.27 37.07 14.32
C ALA A 570 -15.02 37.87 14.76
N THR A 571 -14.61 37.69 16.02
CA THR A 571 -13.39 38.28 16.59
C THR A 571 -12.13 37.77 15.93
N ASP A 572 -12.09 36.46 15.58
CA ASP A 572 -10.97 35.83 14.87
C ASP A 572 -10.93 36.28 13.42
N LEU A 573 -12.10 36.37 12.79
CA LEU A 573 -12.21 36.91 11.44
C LEU A 573 -11.64 38.34 11.39
N LEU A 574 -11.92 39.17 12.42
CA LEU A 574 -11.40 40.52 12.53
C LEU A 574 -9.88 40.53 12.77
N ALA A 575 -9.35 39.63 13.60
CA ALA A 575 -7.92 39.52 13.88
C ALA A 575 -7.14 39.15 12.60
N VAL A 576 -7.62 38.15 11.85
CA VAL A 576 -7.03 37.73 10.57
C VAL A 576 -7.13 38.84 9.52
N LYS A 577 -8.27 39.52 9.43
CA LYS A 577 -8.45 40.69 8.53
C LYS A 577 -7.45 41.79 8.82
N LYS A 578 -7.26 42.15 10.09
CA LYS A 578 -6.29 43.19 10.51
C LYS A 578 -4.86 42.78 10.13
N HIS A 579 -4.51 41.52 10.29
CA HIS A 579 -3.20 41.00 9.88
C HIS A 579 -2.98 41.14 8.37
N ILE A 580 -3.95 40.75 7.56
CA ILE A 580 -3.86 40.84 6.08
C ILE A 580 -3.74 42.32 5.64
N LEU A 581 -4.43 43.24 6.33
CA LEU A 581 -4.37 44.67 6.04
C LEU A 581 -3.12 45.37 6.63
N GLY A 582 -2.26 44.63 7.35
CA GLY A 582 -1.06 45.18 7.99
C GLY A 582 -1.31 46.09 9.17
N THR A 583 -2.55 46.19 9.67
CA THR A 583 -2.91 47.04 10.81
C THR A 583 -2.64 46.39 12.17
N GLN A 584 -2.49 45.07 12.21
CA GLN A 584 -2.09 44.29 13.39
C GLN A 584 -1.41 43.01 12.92
N THR A 585 -0.23 42.69 13.45
CA THR A 585 0.50 41.47 13.10
C THR A 585 0.16 40.33 14.06
N LEU A 586 -0.29 39.19 13.53
CA LEU A 586 -0.35 37.94 14.27
C LEU A 586 1.01 37.28 14.21
N SER A 587 1.50 36.73 15.32
CA SER A 587 2.80 36.04 15.43
C SER A 587 2.67 34.78 16.30
N GLY A 588 3.67 33.88 16.25
CA GLY A 588 3.72 32.68 17.07
C GLY A 588 2.49 31.78 16.90
N ALA A 589 1.93 31.31 18.00
CA ALA A 589 0.75 30.44 18.04
C ALA A 589 -0.45 31.03 17.31
N TYR A 590 -0.68 32.33 17.44
CA TYR A 590 -1.82 33.02 16.81
C TYR A 590 -1.71 33.10 15.29
N ALA A 591 -0.49 33.31 14.79
CA ALA A 591 -0.24 33.24 13.35
C ALA A 591 -0.46 31.80 12.83
N ARG A 592 -0.03 30.81 13.59
CA ARG A 592 -0.22 29.40 13.24
C ARG A 592 -1.69 29.00 13.25
N ALA A 593 -2.45 29.41 14.24
CA ALA A 593 -3.89 29.20 14.32
C ALA A 593 -4.66 29.82 13.14
N ALA A 594 -4.17 30.95 12.60
CA ALA A 594 -4.73 31.64 11.45
C ALA A 594 -4.29 31.04 10.08
N GLN A 595 -3.28 30.18 10.03
CA GLN A 595 -2.81 29.54 8.81
C GLN A 595 -3.67 28.31 8.44
N LEU A 596 -4.87 28.56 7.93
CA LEU A 596 -5.87 27.52 7.65
C LEU A 596 -5.71 26.87 6.26
N SER A 597 -4.97 27.53 5.35
CA SER A 597 -4.66 27.00 4.03
C SER A 597 -3.32 27.54 3.54
N GLY A 598 -2.38 26.65 3.25
CA GLY A 598 -1.03 27.01 2.80
C GLY A 598 -0.12 27.58 3.91
N SER A 599 1.03 28.12 3.51
CA SER A 599 2.08 28.62 4.44
C SER A 599 1.93 30.07 4.87
N LYS A 600 0.88 30.79 4.43
CA LYS A 600 0.64 32.20 4.73
C LYS A 600 -0.80 32.47 5.15
N ILE A 601 -0.99 33.46 6.02
CA ILE A 601 -2.30 33.98 6.35
C ILE A 601 -2.79 34.81 5.15
N ALA A 602 -3.91 34.41 4.54
CA ALA A 602 -4.42 35.01 3.31
C ALA A 602 -5.97 35.13 3.32
N ALA A 603 -6.54 35.63 2.25
CA ALA A 603 -7.99 35.71 2.08
C ALA A 603 -8.70 34.35 2.20
N THR A 604 -8.01 33.27 1.88
CA THR A 604 -8.49 31.89 2.09
C THR A 604 -8.70 31.55 3.56
N SER A 605 -7.85 32.08 4.47
CA SER A 605 -8.03 31.91 5.91
C SER A 605 -9.29 32.64 6.40
N LEU A 606 -9.54 33.86 5.89
CA LEU A 606 -10.79 34.59 6.17
C LEU A 606 -12.02 33.80 5.70
N LEU A 607 -11.97 33.25 4.50
CA LEU A 607 -13.06 32.47 3.95
C LEU A 607 -13.33 31.20 4.78
N ALA A 608 -12.28 30.52 5.25
CA ALA A 608 -12.41 29.34 6.09
C ALA A 608 -13.08 29.64 7.43
N ILE A 609 -12.64 30.72 8.14
CA ILE A 609 -13.26 31.15 9.38
C ILE A 609 -14.72 31.55 9.13
N LYS A 610 -15.01 32.31 8.06
CA LYS A 610 -16.38 32.70 7.72
C LYS A 610 -17.27 31.48 7.46
N LYS A 611 -16.80 30.49 6.72
CA LYS A 611 -17.56 29.26 6.47
C LYS A 611 -17.83 28.48 7.75
N HIS A 612 -16.86 28.42 8.66
CA HIS A 612 -17.03 27.76 9.96
C HIS A 612 -18.12 28.48 10.80
N ILE A 613 -18.07 29.80 10.90
CA ILE A 613 -19.07 30.61 11.65
C ILE A 613 -20.47 30.44 11.08
N LEU A 614 -20.59 30.33 9.76
CA LEU A 614 -21.87 30.09 9.07
C LEU A 614 -22.33 28.65 9.07
N GLY A 615 -21.55 27.70 9.65
CA GLY A 615 -21.86 26.26 9.70
C GLY A 615 -21.77 25.56 8.34
N THR A 616 -21.25 26.22 7.31
CA THR A 616 -21.18 25.64 5.94
C THR A 616 -19.95 24.78 5.70
N ALA A 617 -18.85 24.97 6.47
CA ALA A 617 -17.69 24.10 6.46
C ALA A 617 -16.92 24.25 7.80
N PRO A 618 -16.87 23.24 8.66
CA PRO A 618 -16.14 23.30 9.91
C PRO A 618 -14.62 23.36 9.66
N ILE A 619 -13.90 24.11 10.49
CA ILE A 619 -12.44 24.06 10.54
C ILE A 619 -12.04 22.80 11.30
N VAL A 620 -11.32 21.91 10.61
CA VAL A 620 -10.79 20.68 11.21
C VAL A 620 -9.57 21.05 12.05
N GLN A 621 -9.56 20.59 13.29
CA GLN A 621 -8.39 20.71 14.17
C GLN A 621 -7.34 19.69 13.72
N LYS A 622 -6.16 20.20 13.37
CA LYS A 622 -5.07 19.40 12.78
C LYS A 622 -4.01 19.09 13.82
#